data_2002bb3c52a2deb707c07ae13e36486d
#
_entry.id   2002bb3c52a2deb707c07ae13e36486d
#
_cell.length_a   1.000
_cell.length_b   1.000
_cell.length_c   1.000
_cell.angle_alpha   90.00
_cell.angle_beta   90.00
_cell.angle_gamma   90.00
#
_symmetry.space_group_name_H-M   'P 1'
#
loop_
_entity.id
_entity.type
_entity.pdbx_description
1 polymer ?
#
loop_
_entity_poly.entity_id
_entity_poly.type
_entity_poly.pdbx_seq_one_letter_code
_entity_poly.pdbx_strand_id
1 'polypeptide(L)' 'MSKLSKLAKVNEAFTINRYDNGFMVDIGGRNHDDDWATCKIVCNTEEEVIALVKESFTLPLDQ' A
#
# COMPACT_ATOMS: atom_id res chain seq x y z
N MET A 1 -10.27 -9.67 -2.43
CA MET A 1 -9.95 -9.26 -1.05
C MET A 1 -8.92 -8.13 -1.08
N SER A 2 -9.16 -7.09 -0.33
CA SER A 2 -8.27 -5.92 -0.32
C SER A 2 -7.04 -6.18 0.54
N LYS A 3 -5.85 -5.91 0.00
CA LYS A 3 -4.60 -6.01 0.76
C LYS A 3 -4.35 -4.79 1.63
N LEU A 4 -5.09 -3.72 1.40
CA LEU A 4 -4.96 -2.46 2.13
C LEU A 4 -6.13 -2.22 3.08
N SER A 5 -6.87 -3.27 3.44
CA SER A 5 -8.09 -3.13 4.23
C SER A 5 -7.86 -2.54 5.62
N LYS A 6 -6.65 -2.62 6.15
CA LYS A 6 -6.36 -2.04 7.46
C LYS A 6 -6.16 -0.52 7.40
N LEU A 7 -6.03 0.05 6.21
CA LEU A 7 -5.83 1.49 6.04
C LEU A 7 -7.14 2.17 5.70
N ALA A 8 -7.45 3.26 6.41
CA ALA A 8 -8.59 4.13 6.07
C ALA A 8 -8.15 5.26 5.16
N LYS A 9 -6.90 5.71 5.30
CA LYS A 9 -6.30 6.77 4.48
C LYS A 9 -4.88 6.36 4.13
N VAL A 10 -4.37 6.88 3.02
CA VAL A 10 -2.99 6.62 2.60
C VAL A 10 -2.24 7.94 2.47
N ASN A 11 -0.93 7.87 2.68
CA ASN A 11 -0.06 9.02 2.44
C ASN A 11 0.05 9.31 0.95
N GLU A 12 0.44 10.51 0.60
CA GLU A 12 0.60 10.90 -0.81
C GLU A 12 1.74 10.18 -1.51
N ALA A 13 2.65 9.60 -0.74
CA ALA A 13 3.80 8.88 -1.27
C ALA A 13 3.92 7.50 -0.63
N PHE A 14 4.41 6.55 -1.41
CA PHE A 14 4.71 5.22 -0.91
C PHE A 14 5.96 4.71 -1.62
N THR A 15 6.57 3.66 -1.07
CA THR A 15 7.84 3.15 -1.56
C THR A 15 7.66 1.78 -2.19
N ILE A 16 8.27 1.59 -3.36
CA ILE A 16 8.34 0.29 -4.03
C ILE A 16 9.80 -0.10 -4.08
N ASN A 17 10.14 -1.21 -3.42
CA ASN A 17 11.49 -1.76 -3.45
C ASN A 17 11.53 -2.94 -4.40
N ARG A 18 12.53 -2.93 -5.26
CA ARG A 18 12.69 -3.99 -6.26
C ARG A 18 13.79 -4.94 -5.82
N TYR A 19 13.48 -6.23 -5.82
CA TYR A 19 14.44 -7.28 -5.48
C TYR A 19 14.57 -8.25 -6.65
N ASP A 20 15.56 -9.12 -6.59
CA ASP A 20 15.83 -10.08 -7.68
C ASP A 20 14.64 -11.02 -7.92
N ASN A 21 13.92 -11.37 -6.89
CA ASN A 21 12.83 -12.34 -6.98
C ASN A 21 11.49 -11.79 -6.50
N GLY A 22 11.29 -10.49 -6.66
CA GLY A 22 10.00 -9.89 -6.30
C GLY A 22 10.11 -8.41 -5.99
N PHE A 23 9.03 -7.90 -5.43
CA PHE A 23 8.90 -6.48 -5.07
C PHE A 23 8.33 -6.37 -3.68
N MET A 24 8.73 -5.34 -2.95
CA MET A 24 8.08 -5.00 -1.69
C MET A 24 7.50 -3.60 -1.78
N VAL A 25 6.20 -3.48 -1.46
CA VAL A 25 5.50 -2.20 -1.49
C VAL A 25 5.21 -1.78 -0.06
N ASP A 26 5.71 -0.60 0.33
CA ASP A 26 5.44 0.01 1.62
C ASP A 26 4.43 1.13 1.42
N ILE A 27 3.23 0.96 1.98
CA ILE A 27 2.19 1.98 1.91
C ILE A 27 1.82 2.37 3.33
N GLY A 28 2.07 3.63 3.66
CA GLY A 28 1.74 4.18 4.97
C GLY A 28 0.51 5.04 4.92
N GLY A 29 -0.08 5.27 6.07
CA GLY A 29 -1.25 6.12 6.20
C GLY A 29 -1.82 6.01 7.60
N ARG A 30 -3.15 6.04 7.69
CA ARG A 30 -3.86 5.91 8.96
C ARG A 30 -4.86 4.77 8.87
N ASN A 31 -5.00 4.05 9.99
CA ASN A 31 -5.98 2.98 10.07
C ASN A 31 -7.36 3.55 10.44
N HIS A 32 -8.33 2.66 10.69
CA HIS A 32 -9.69 3.08 10.99
C HIS A 32 -9.84 3.72 12.36
N ASP A 33 -8.82 3.60 13.23
CA ASP A 33 -8.78 4.26 14.53
C ASP A 33 -8.02 5.59 14.48
N ASP A 34 -7.64 6.03 13.29
CA ASP A 34 -6.90 7.27 13.05
C ASP A 34 -5.48 7.24 13.62
N ASP A 35 -4.92 6.05 13.77
CA ASP A 35 -3.51 5.87 14.18
C ASP A 35 -2.65 5.61 12.95
N TRP A 36 -1.36 5.95 13.06
CA TRP A 36 -0.40 5.65 12.02
C TRP A 36 -0.33 4.14 11.78
N ALA A 37 -0.33 3.76 10.53
CA ALA A 37 -0.21 2.37 10.14
C ALA A 37 0.56 2.26 8.83
N THR A 38 1.24 1.14 8.65
CA THR A 38 2.00 0.87 7.43
C THR A 38 1.69 -0.55 6.97
N CYS A 39 1.45 -0.70 5.68
CA CYS A 39 1.32 -2.01 5.06
C CYS A 39 2.58 -2.31 4.26
N LYS A 40 3.23 -3.41 4.58
CA LYS A 40 4.36 -3.92 3.81
C LYS A 40 3.91 -5.18 3.10
N ILE A 41 3.88 -5.14 1.78
CA ILE A 41 3.30 -6.23 0.99
C ILE A 41 4.34 -6.70 -0.01
N VAL A 42 4.64 -7.99 0.05
CA VAL A 42 5.55 -8.62 -0.90
C VAL A 42 4.74 -9.05 -2.12
N CYS A 43 5.19 -8.62 -3.29
CA CYS A 43 4.56 -8.95 -4.56
C CYS A 43 5.53 -9.78 -5.40
N ASN A 44 5.01 -10.78 -6.11
CA ASN A 44 5.84 -11.64 -6.96
C ASN A 44 5.85 -11.17 -8.40
N THR A 45 4.90 -10.37 -8.83
CA THR A 45 4.77 -9.94 -10.23
C THR A 45 4.45 -8.45 -10.30
N GLU A 46 4.70 -7.87 -11.48
CA GLU A 46 4.35 -6.47 -11.74
C GLU A 46 2.84 -6.26 -11.63
N GLU A 47 2.05 -7.22 -12.06
CA GLU A 47 0.60 -7.14 -12.01
C GLU A 47 0.11 -6.98 -10.58
N GLU A 48 0.74 -7.65 -9.63
CA GLU A 48 0.39 -7.51 -8.22
C GLU A 48 0.73 -6.10 -7.72
N VAL A 49 1.88 -5.54 -8.13
CA VAL A 49 2.26 -4.18 -7.78
C VAL A 49 1.25 -3.19 -8.33
N ILE A 50 0.89 -3.33 -9.60
CA ILE A 50 -0.08 -2.46 -10.25
C ILE A 50 -1.43 -2.52 -9.55
N ALA A 51 -1.86 -3.71 -9.16
CA ALA A 51 -3.13 -3.88 -8.45
C ALA A 51 -3.11 -3.13 -7.11
N LEU A 52 -1.98 -3.18 -6.38
CA LEU A 52 -1.85 -2.44 -5.12
C LEU A 52 -1.89 -0.93 -5.34
N VAL A 53 -1.22 -0.44 -6.38
CA VAL A 53 -1.23 0.98 -6.72
C VAL A 53 -2.66 1.44 -7.01
N LYS A 54 -3.38 0.67 -7.82
CA LYS A 54 -4.78 1.00 -8.14
C LYS A 54 -5.65 0.99 -6.89
N GLU A 55 -5.44 0.03 -6.01
CA GLU A 55 -6.21 -0.05 -4.77
C GLU A 55 -5.92 1.16 -3.87
N SER A 56 -4.66 1.58 -3.78
CA SER A 56 -4.31 2.74 -2.96
C SER A 56 -4.99 4.01 -3.46
N PHE A 57 -5.24 4.12 -4.76
CA PHE A 57 -5.91 5.29 -5.33
C PHE A 57 -7.40 5.33 -4.99
N THR A 58 -7.97 4.23 -4.52
CA THR A 58 -9.38 4.22 -4.09
C THR A 58 -9.55 4.72 -2.66
N LEU A 59 -8.46 4.88 -1.92
CA LEU A 59 -8.50 5.34 -0.54
C LEU A 59 -8.25 6.84 -0.48
N PRO A 60 -8.86 7.55 0.50
CA PRO A 60 -8.61 8.99 0.63
C PRO A 60 -7.17 9.25 1.06
N LEU A 61 -6.67 10.43 0.68
CA LEU A 61 -5.35 10.87 1.10
C LEU A 61 -5.38 11.33 2.56
N ASP A 62 -4.30 11.03 3.27
CA ASP A 62 -4.09 11.51 4.62
C ASP A 62 -3.40 12.89 4.53
N GLN A 63 -4.19 13.94 4.69
CA GLN A 63 -3.71 15.32 4.61
C GLN A 63 -3.99 16.05 5.90
#